data_18a2958a834b246d1c36198a01c9f1e3
#
_entry.id   18a2958a834b246d1c36198a01c9f1e3
#
_cell.length_a   1.000
_cell.length_b   1.000
_cell.length_c   1.000
_cell.angle_alpha   90.00
_cell.angle_beta   90.00
_cell.angle_gamma   90.00
#
_symmetry.space_group_name_H-M   'P 1'
#
loop_
_entity.id
_entity.type
_entity.pdbx_description
1 polymer ?
#
loop_
_entity_poly.entity_id
_entity_poly.type
_entity_poly.pdbx_seq_one_letter_code
_entity_poly.pdbx_strand_id
1 'polypeptide(L)'
;MRKKKIKMEDYEDYEDYDTIDQESLLKNIEEYEEVLYEDEENFDSNEENFDIKEENDFDEDFDDDPQDKKLKKDSNKINKIINIIFYVLIILMIMVTIDVISVSRYNSGPFFAIKTAQYKDGGTKVYTGLGYKVIKYNQVQGRRDTVIGSWNLKYSIEPTEVDSIDLAIEYKTDTLKAYEKYNTKFLRISGTYQSYNKKNKTLTFGYTDPDGSYTLNIVCKMAKDATVKEYEKDDSITVIGTAYDFKQKDKKNPNRLYINNCFAE
;
A
#
# COMPACT_ATOMS: atom_id res chain seq x y z
N MET A 1 -50.71 21.85 4.21
CA MET A 1 -49.24 21.53 4.05
C MET A 1 -48.76 22.06 2.72
N ARG A 2 -47.94 23.13 2.74
CA ARG A 2 -47.44 23.78 1.53
C ARG A 2 -46.13 23.12 1.10
N LYS A 3 -46.11 22.54 -0.11
CA LYS A 3 -44.88 22.04 -0.77
C LYS A 3 -44.07 23.24 -1.26
N LYS A 4 -42.86 23.41 -0.72
CA LYS A 4 -41.87 24.39 -1.19
C LYS A 4 -41.22 23.82 -2.45
N LYS A 5 -41.44 24.47 -3.61
CA LYS A 5 -40.67 24.27 -4.83
C LYS A 5 -39.32 24.93 -4.64
N ILE A 6 -38.24 24.16 -4.69
CA ILE A 6 -36.88 24.69 -4.78
C ILE A 6 -36.63 24.95 -6.27
N LYS A 7 -36.35 26.23 -6.60
CA LYS A 7 -35.92 26.66 -7.92
C LYS A 7 -34.48 26.16 -8.18
N MET A 8 -34.30 25.53 -9.31
CA MET A 8 -33.04 25.20 -9.93
C MET A 8 -32.58 26.44 -10.72
N GLU A 9 -31.93 27.36 -10.07
CA GLU A 9 -31.20 28.49 -10.68
C GLU A 9 -30.14 28.85 -9.64
N ASP A 10 -28.89 28.41 -9.90
CA ASP A 10 -27.59 28.92 -9.41
C ASP A 10 -26.52 27.80 -9.48
N TYR A 11 -26.19 27.39 -10.71
CA TYR A 11 -24.97 26.66 -11.03
C TYR A 11 -24.47 27.13 -12.41
N GLU A 12 -24.08 28.37 -12.46
CA GLU A 12 -23.16 28.89 -13.47
C GLU A 12 -22.03 29.53 -12.69
N ASP A 13 -20.88 28.83 -12.65
CA ASP A 13 -19.51 29.33 -12.55
C ASP A 13 -18.60 28.16 -12.14
N TYR A 14 -18.30 27.27 -13.09
CA TYR A 14 -17.07 26.49 -13.05
C TYR A 14 -16.18 26.98 -14.18
N GLU A 15 -15.23 27.80 -13.77
CA GLU A 15 -14.14 28.27 -14.59
C GLU A 15 -13.37 27.11 -15.21
N ASP A 16 -13.01 27.30 -16.47
CA ASP A 16 -12.14 26.49 -17.31
C ASP A 16 -10.96 25.88 -16.53
N TYR A 17 -10.98 24.58 -16.35
CA TYR A 17 -9.75 23.84 -16.12
C TYR A 17 -9.04 23.76 -17.47
N ASP A 18 -7.97 24.55 -17.58
CA ASP A 18 -6.99 24.49 -18.64
C ASP A 18 -6.67 23.04 -18.96
N THR A 19 -7.00 22.64 -20.18
CA THR A 19 -6.52 21.41 -20.78
C THR A 19 -5.01 21.43 -20.72
N ILE A 20 -4.43 20.67 -19.78
CA ILE A 20 -3.00 20.44 -19.72
C ILE A 20 -2.64 19.81 -21.07
N ASP A 21 -1.95 20.61 -21.88
CA ASP A 21 -1.50 20.20 -23.19
C ASP A 21 -0.54 19.01 -23.04
N GLN A 22 -1.00 17.83 -23.50
CA GLN A 22 -0.22 16.60 -23.44
C GLN A 22 1.12 16.72 -24.18
N GLU A 23 1.21 17.61 -25.19
CA GLU A 23 2.45 17.92 -25.91
C GLU A 23 3.48 18.61 -25.01
N SER A 24 3.05 19.50 -24.11
CA SER A 24 3.95 20.17 -23.15
C SER A 24 4.50 19.23 -22.08
N LEU A 25 3.72 18.21 -21.68
CA LEU A 25 4.15 17.17 -20.74
C LEU A 25 5.17 16.23 -21.38
N LEU A 26 4.94 15.80 -22.62
CA LEU A 26 5.87 14.95 -23.35
C LEU A 26 7.21 15.65 -23.61
N LYS A 27 7.18 16.95 -23.93
CA LYS A 27 8.38 17.75 -24.15
C LYS A 27 9.22 17.92 -22.88
N ASN A 28 8.57 18.06 -21.72
CA ASN A 28 9.26 18.10 -20.43
C ASN A 28 9.90 16.74 -20.07
N ILE A 29 9.25 15.62 -20.41
CA ILE A 29 9.80 14.29 -20.17
C ILE A 29 11.04 14.04 -21.05
N GLU A 30 10.99 14.42 -22.34
CA GLU A 30 12.14 14.33 -23.25
C GLU A 30 13.32 15.20 -22.78
N GLU A 31 13.07 16.41 -22.26
CA GLU A 31 14.10 17.29 -21.72
C GLU A 31 14.75 16.73 -20.44
N TYR A 32 13.99 16.01 -19.60
CA TYR A 32 14.55 15.33 -18.41
C TYR A 32 15.33 14.05 -18.77
N GLU A 33 14.95 13.33 -19.82
CA GLU A 33 15.72 12.17 -20.29
C GLU A 33 17.06 12.60 -20.91
N GLU A 34 17.09 13.70 -21.68
CA GLU A 34 18.33 14.21 -22.29
C GLU A 34 19.36 14.65 -21.24
N VAL A 35 18.92 15.26 -20.12
CA VAL A 35 19.81 15.65 -19.01
C VAL A 35 20.36 14.45 -18.25
N LEU A 36 19.62 13.34 -18.17
CA LEU A 36 20.08 12.12 -17.48
C LEU A 36 21.12 11.32 -18.28
N TYR A 37 21.13 11.46 -19.61
CA TYR A 37 22.13 10.77 -20.47
C TYR A 37 23.42 11.58 -20.67
N GLU A 38 23.41 12.91 -20.45
CA GLU A 38 24.67 13.70 -20.54
C GLU A 38 25.62 13.50 -19.36
N ASP A 39 25.12 13.07 -18.20
CA ASP A 39 25.97 12.82 -17.02
C ASP A 39 26.66 11.43 -17.02
N GLU A 40 26.27 10.49 -17.87
CA GLU A 40 26.92 9.16 -17.94
C GLU A 40 28.08 9.07 -18.95
N GLU A 41 28.21 10.00 -19.91
CA GLU A 41 29.30 9.96 -20.91
C GLU A 41 30.63 10.60 -20.48
N ASN A 42 30.71 11.19 -19.29
CA ASN A 42 31.95 11.83 -18.78
C ASN A 42 32.72 11.01 -17.74
N PHE A 43 32.45 9.72 -17.64
CA PHE A 43 33.32 8.82 -16.87
C PHE A 43 34.27 8.09 -17.81
N ASP A 44 35.08 8.88 -18.52
CA ASP A 44 36.15 8.34 -19.36
C ASP A 44 37.35 7.95 -18.47
N SER A 45 37.64 6.68 -18.55
CA SER A 45 38.75 6.00 -17.91
C SER A 45 40.11 6.58 -18.36
N ASN A 46 40.64 7.54 -17.63
CA ASN A 46 42.05 7.83 -17.67
C ASN A 46 42.80 6.92 -16.68
N GLU A 47 43.04 5.68 -17.14
CA GLU A 47 44.18 4.91 -16.62
C GLU A 47 45.48 5.59 -17.10
N GLU A 48 45.86 6.70 -16.49
CA GLU A 48 47.24 7.16 -16.55
C GLU A 48 48.08 6.35 -15.56
N ASN A 49 48.84 5.43 -16.13
CA ASN A 49 50.00 4.81 -15.55
C ASN A 49 50.91 5.91 -14.99
N PHE A 50 50.83 6.15 -13.69
CA PHE A 50 51.75 7.00 -12.99
C PHE A 50 52.89 6.10 -12.44
N ASP A 51 53.91 5.87 -13.31
CA ASP A 51 55.23 5.40 -12.89
C ASP A 51 55.86 6.42 -11.91
N ILE A 52 55.61 6.23 -10.63
CA ILE A 52 56.31 6.96 -9.60
C ILE A 52 57.71 6.29 -9.46
N LYS A 53 58.69 6.88 -10.10
CA LYS A 53 60.10 6.66 -9.75
C LYS A 53 60.29 7.07 -8.28
N GLU A 54 60.70 6.10 -7.49
CA GLU A 54 61.36 6.33 -6.21
C GLU A 54 62.62 7.15 -6.44
N GLU A 55 62.63 8.40 -6.00
CA GLU A 55 63.85 9.11 -5.64
C GLU A 55 63.53 10.22 -4.64
N ASN A 56 64.20 10.09 -3.53
CA ASN A 56 64.69 11.14 -2.63
C ASN A 56 64.10 11.21 -1.25
N ASP A 57 64.95 10.71 -0.37
CA ASP A 57 65.18 11.17 0.97
C ASP A 57 64.88 12.68 1.13
N PHE A 58 63.84 13.01 1.80
CA PHE A 58 63.68 14.28 2.47
C PHE A 58 63.18 13.94 3.88
N ASP A 59 64.19 13.72 4.75
CA ASP A 59 64.01 13.72 6.21
C ASP A 59 63.60 15.15 6.62
N GLU A 60 62.33 15.53 6.44
CA GLU A 60 61.73 16.60 7.21
C GLU A 60 61.17 15.98 8.46
N ASP A 61 61.89 16.12 9.56
CA ASP A 61 61.40 16.02 10.93
C ASP A 61 60.25 17.01 11.12
N PHE A 62 59.07 16.62 10.64
CA PHE A 62 57.82 17.30 11.03
C PHE A 62 57.53 16.86 12.47
N ASP A 63 57.83 17.74 13.39
CA ASP A 63 57.43 17.66 14.79
C ASP A 63 55.90 17.37 14.82
N ASP A 64 55.60 16.08 15.04
CA ASP A 64 54.24 15.54 15.16
C ASP A 64 53.53 16.22 16.36
N ASP A 65 52.81 17.31 16.09
CA ASP A 65 52.08 18.05 17.11
C ASP A 65 51.14 17.07 17.87
N PRO A 66 51.27 16.98 19.20
CA PRO A 66 50.42 16.11 20.03
C PRO A 66 48.93 16.33 19.84
N GLN A 67 48.52 17.49 19.31
CA GLN A 67 47.12 17.83 19.01
C GLN A 67 46.61 17.09 17.78
N ASP A 68 47.44 16.90 16.72
CA ASP A 68 47.02 16.17 15.50
C ASP A 68 46.84 14.67 15.76
N LYS A 69 47.63 14.07 16.63
CA LYS A 69 47.44 12.65 17.05
C LYS A 69 46.14 12.46 17.85
N LYS A 70 45.74 13.45 18.63
CA LYS A 70 44.50 13.41 19.41
C LYS A 70 43.27 13.56 18.51
N LEU A 71 43.30 14.46 17.54
CA LEU A 71 42.26 14.66 16.54
C LEU A 71 42.05 13.42 15.65
N LYS A 72 43.11 12.79 15.16
CA LYS A 72 43.05 11.52 14.37
C LYS A 72 42.52 10.36 15.21
N LYS A 73 42.83 10.27 16.50
CA LYS A 73 42.36 9.22 17.41
C LYS A 73 40.86 9.35 17.72
N ASP A 74 40.40 10.58 17.88
CA ASP A 74 38.96 10.84 18.16
C ASP A 74 38.11 10.67 16.88
N SER A 75 38.61 11.05 15.70
CA SER A 75 37.97 10.76 14.41
C SER A 75 37.78 9.25 14.17
N ASN A 76 38.79 8.44 14.47
CA ASN A 76 38.68 6.99 14.33
C ASN A 76 37.69 6.35 15.29
N LYS A 77 37.48 6.93 16.49
CA LYS A 77 36.43 6.47 17.43
C LYS A 77 35.06 6.84 16.93
N ILE A 78 34.87 8.05 16.41
CA ILE A 78 33.60 8.53 15.85
C ILE A 78 33.22 7.66 14.65
N ASN A 79 34.13 7.36 13.74
CA ASN A 79 33.87 6.49 12.58
C ASN A 79 33.46 5.06 12.99
N LYS A 80 34.06 4.51 14.05
CA LYS A 80 33.66 3.21 14.59
C LYS A 80 32.24 3.24 15.15
N ILE A 81 31.89 4.30 15.87
CA ILE A 81 30.53 4.48 16.42
C ILE A 81 29.51 4.61 15.28
N ILE A 82 29.80 5.41 14.26
CA ILE A 82 28.95 5.58 13.07
C ILE A 82 28.73 4.23 12.38
N ASN A 83 29.78 3.44 12.18
CA ASN A 83 29.67 2.11 11.57
C ASN A 83 28.80 1.16 12.41
N ILE A 84 28.95 1.18 13.73
CA ILE A 84 28.11 0.35 14.62
C ILE A 84 26.64 0.77 14.49
N ILE A 85 26.35 2.07 14.52
CA ILE A 85 24.97 2.59 14.34
C ILE A 85 24.41 2.16 13.00
N PHE A 86 25.21 2.24 11.94
CA PHE A 86 24.79 1.82 10.59
C PHE A 86 24.44 0.33 10.53
N TYR A 87 25.23 -0.55 11.11
CA TYR A 87 24.93 -1.99 11.17
C TYR A 87 23.66 -2.27 12.00
N VAL A 88 23.48 -1.56 13.12
CA VAL A 88 22.26 -1.68 13.93
C VAL A 88 21.03 -1.29 13.12
N LEU A 89 21.09 -0.20 12.36
CA LEU A 89 19.98 0.24 11.50
C LEU A 89 19.66 -0.80 10.41
N ILE A 90 20.67 -1.40 9.79
CA ILE A 90 20.47 -2.47 8.81
C ILE A 90 19.75 -3.67 9.44
N ILE A 91 20.17 -4.10 10.62
CA ILE A 91 19.52 -5.22 11.32
C ILE A 91 18.04 -4.89 11.63
N LEU A 92 17.77 -3.68 12.11
CA LEU A 92 16.39 -3.23 12.37
C LEU A 92 15.55 -3.23 11.09
N MET A 93 16.08 -2.76 9.98
CA MET A 93 15.40 -2.80 8.67
C MET A 93 15.06 -4.24 8.25
N ILE A 94 16.00 -5.18 8.42
CA ILE A 94 15.77 -6.60 8.12
C ILE A 94 14.65 -7.17 8.98
N MET A 95 14.64 -6.88 10.29
CA MET A 95 13.59 -7.34 11.22
C MET A 95 12.21 -6.84 10.80
N VAL A 96 12.08 -5.56 10.47
CA VAL A 96 10.82 -4.98 9.99
C VAL A 96 10.39 -5.63 8.68
N THR A 97 11.31 -5.84 7.75
CA THR A 97 11.01 -6.46 6.45
C THR A 97 10.47 -7.89 6.60
N ILE A 98 11.04 -8.68 7.52
CA ILE A 98 10.56 -10.04 7.82
C ILE A 98 9.13 -9.99 8.36
N ASP A 99 8.83 -9.09 9.28
CA ASP A 99 7.48 -8.93 9.83
C ASP A 99 6.47 -8.47 8.77
N VAL A 100 6.85 -7.54 7.90
CA VAL A 100 6.01 -7.10 6.76
C VAL A 100 5.68 -8.27 5.84
N ILE A 101 6.67 -9.07 5.46
CA ILE A 101 6.47 -10.24 4.59
C ILE A 101 5.59 -11.28 5.28
N SER A 102 5.84 -11.57 6.56
CA SER A 102 5.06 -12.52 7.35
C SER A 102 3.58 -12.14 7.41
N VAL A 103 3.31 -10.88 7.69
CA VAL A 103 1.94 -10.35 7.78
C VAL A 103 1.27 -10.30 6.41
N SER A 104 1.93 -9.71 5.41
CA SER A 104 1.32 -9.42 4.10
C SER A 104 1.14 -10.67 3.24
N ARG A 105 2.09 -11.61 3.26
CA ARG A 105 2.00 -12.82 2.41
C ARG A 105 1.34 -14.00 3.10
N TYR A 106 1.57 -14.16 4.40
CA TYR A 106 1.15 -15.37 5.11
C TYR A 106 -0.02 -15.13 6.06
N ASN A 107 -0.50 -13.88 6.18
CA ASN A 107 -1.55 -13.50 7.15
C ASN A 107 -1.24 -14.05 8.57
N SER A 108 0.05 -14.15 8.90
CA SER A 108 0.53 -14.66 10.18
C SER A 108 0.79 -13.51 11.16
N GLY A 109 1.12 -13.82 12.41
CA GLY A 109 1.57 -12.80 13.34
C GLY A 109 3.00 -12.34 13.03
N PRO A 110 3.42 -11.20 13.55
CA PRO A 110 4.81 -10.75 13.44
C PRO A 110 5.73 -11.61 14.31
N PHE A 111 7.02 -11.68 13.94
CA PHE A 111 8.06 -12.40 14.69
C PHE A 111 8.74 -11.51 15.74
N PHE A 112 8.96 -10.24 15.40
CA PHE A 112 9.76 -9.30 16.21
C PHE A 112 8.94 -8.28 16.97
N ALA A 113 7.67 -8.07 16.60
CA ALA A 113 6.79 -7.18 17.35
C ALA A 113 6.24 -7.84 18.62
N ILE A 114 6.16 -7.08 19.69
CA ILE A 114 5.69 -7.53 21.01
C ILE A 114 4.17 -7.40 21.09
N LYS A 115 3.49 -8.44 21.59
CA LYS A 115 2.04 -8.37 21.85
C LYS A 115 1.75 -7.39 22.98
N THR A 116 1.03 -6.30 22.65
CA THR A 116 0.70 -5.22 23.60
C THR A 116 -0.74 -5.24 24.07
N ALA A 117 -1.67 -5.81 23.29
CA ALA A 117 -3.07 -5.92 23.68
C ALA A 117 -3.74 -7.16 23.09
N GLN A 118 -4.86 -7.55 23.72
CA GLN A 118 -5.77 -8.57 23.20
C GLN A 118 -7.20 -8.14 23.53
N TYR A 119 -8.07 -8.14 22.51
CA TYR A 119 -9.48 -7.77 22.65
C TYR A 119 -10.36 -9.02 22.88
N LYS A 120 -11.51 -8.78 23.49
CA LYS A 120 -12.51 -9.84 23.79
C LYS A 120 -13.57 -10.00 22.69
N ASP A 121 -13.20 -9.67 21.45
CA ASP A 121 -14.05 -9.70 20.26
C ASP A 121 -14.03 -11.05 19.49
N GLY A 122 -13.34 -12.01 20.00
CA GLY A 122 -12.98 -13.29 19.38
C GLY A 122 -11.48 -13.55 19.47
N GLY A 123 -10.73 -12.62 20.06
CA GLY A 123 -9.31 -12.77 20.34
C GLY A 123 -8.38 -11.99 19.42
N THR A 124 -8.81 -10.85 18.91
CA THR A 124 -7.94 -9.92 18.17
C THR A 124 -6.72 -9.52 19.00
N LYS A 125 -5.54 -9.58 18.41
CA LYS A 125 -4.26 -9.28 19.04
C LYS A 125 -3.60 -8.09 18.39
N VAL A 126 -3.04 -7.21 19.23
CA VAL A 126 -2.24 -6.07 18.80
C VAL A 126 -0.79 -6.30 19.17
N TYR A 127 0.10 -6.07 18.22
CA TYR A 127 1.54 -6.14 18.40
C TYR A 127 2.15 -4.78 18.05
N THR A 128 3.15 -4.37 18.82
CA THR A 128 3.88 -3.13 18.61
C THR A 128 5.35 -3.45 18.35
N GLY A 129 5.85 -3.01 17.22
CA GLY A 129 7.24 -3.08 16.81
C GLY A 129 7.91 -1.70 16.83
N LEU A 130 9.13 -1.65 16.30
CA LEU A 130 9.90 -0.42 16.17
C LEU A 130 9.40 0.38 14.96
N GLY A 131 8.58 1.40 15.21
CA GLY A 131 8.03 2.26 14.16
C GLY A 131 6.76 1.73 13.48
N TYR A 132 6.25 0.56 13.85
CA TYR A 132 5.06 -0.05 13.26
C TYR A 132 4.18 -0.73 14.30
N LYS A 133 2.95 -1.00 13.90
CA LYS A 133 1.97 -1.76 14.66
C LYS A 133 1.33 -2.83 13.78
N VAL A 134 1.06 -3.99 14.33
CA VAL A 134 0.34 -5.08 13.66
C VAL A 134 -0.92 -5.38 14.45
N ILE A 135 -2.05 -5.47 13.77
CA ILE A 135 -3.31 -5.90 14.35
C ILE A 135 -3.74 -7.18 13.64
N LYS A 136 -3.72 -8.28 14.37
CA LYS A 136 -4.24 -9.57 13.91
C LYS A 136 -5.68 -9.71 14.37
N TYR A 137 -6.61 -9.39 13.48
CA TYR A 137 -8.03 -9.51 13.74
C TYR A 137 -8.46 -10.97 13.84
N ASN A 138 -9.36 -11.25 14.78
CA ASN A 138 -9.98 -12.55 14.96
C ASN A 138 -11.37 -12.39 15.57
N GLN A 139 -12.22 -11.64 14.90
CA GLN A 139 -13.58 -11.36 15.35
C GLN A 139 -14.49 -12.57 15.11
N VAL A 140 -15.50 -12.76 15.97
CA VAL A 140 -16.38 -13.95 15.92
C VAL A 140 -17.19 -13.99 14.62
N GLN A 141 -17.78 -12.87 14.21
CA GLN A 141 -18.53 -12.72 12.96
C GLN A 141 -18.11 -11.44 12.26
N GLY A 142 -16.83 -11.32 11.90
CA GLY A 142 -16.30 -10.10 11.35
C GLY A 142 -14.90 -10.30 10.82
N ARG A 143 -14.07 -9.30 11.01
CA ARG A 143 -12.74 -9.20 10.46
C ARG A 143 -11.80 -10.29 10.97
N ARG A 144 -11.10 -10.99 10.06
CA ARG A 144 -10.16 -12.09 10.35
C ARG A 144 -8.92 -12.02 9.49
N ASP A 145 -8.35 -10.85 9.39
CA ASP A 145 -7.12 -10.59 8.64
C ASP A 145 -6.04 -10.03 9.57
N THR A 146 -4.85 -9.84 9.02
CA THR A 146 -3.74 -9.21 9.73
C THR A 146 -3.33 -7.96 8.96
N VAL A 147 -3.27 -6.83 9.64
CA VAL A 147 -2.91 -5.53 9.07
C VAL A 147 -1.65 -5.02 9.75
N ILE A 148 -0.72 -4.51 8.95
CA ILE A 148 0.46 -3.80 9.42
C ILE A 148 0.38 -2.34 8.98
N GLY A 149 0.80 -1.43 9.85
CA GLY A 149 0.81 0.00 9.57
C GLY A 149 1.70 0.75 10.55
N SER A 150 1.71 2.08 10.46
CA SER A 150 2.45 2.93 11.39
C SER A 150 1.94 2.80 12.83
N TRP A 151 2.62 3.41 13.79
CA TRP A 151 2.20 3.44 15.21
C TRP A 151 0.78 4.00 15.41
N ASN A 152 0.30 4.81 14.47
CA ASN A 152 -1.05 5.39 14.51
C ASN A 152 -2.14 4.41 14.06
N LEU A 153 -1.79 3.19 13.64
CA LEU A 153 -2.76 2.17 13.26
C LEU A 153 -3.72 1.91 14.43
N LYS A 154 -5.01 2.16 14.20
CA LYS A 154 -6.07 1.99 15.19
C LYS A 154 -6.82 0.69 14.95
N TYR A 155 -7.20 0.04 16.03
CA TYR A 155 -8.17 -1.04 15.99
C TYR A 155 -9.52 -0.47 15.56
N SER A 156 -10.16 -1.10 14.56
CA SER A 156 -11.50 -0.75 14.09
C SER A 156 -12.32 -2.02 13.90
N ILE A 157 -13.54 -1.99 14.42
CA ILE A 157 -14.53 -3.06 14.25
C ILE A 157 -15.57 -2.71 13.20
N GLU A 158 -15.75 -1.44 12.91
CA GLU A 158 -16.76 -0.96 11.98
C GLU A 158 -16.25 -1.06 10.54
N PRO A 159 -17.00 -1.72 9.65
CA PRO A 159 -16.69 -1.70 8.23
C PRO A 159 -16.97 -0.31 7.65
N THR A 160 -16.24 0.05 6.62
CA THR A 160 -16.59 1.20 5.78
C THR A 160 -17.75 0.79 4.86
N GLU A 161 -18.86 1.47 4.96
CA GLU A 161 -20.03 1.24 4.11
C GLU A 161 -19.80 1.82 2.71
N VAL A 162 -20.02 1.02 1.69
CA VAL A 162 -19.84 1.41 0.29
C VAL A 162 -20.85 0.66 -0.57
N ASP A 163 -21.45 1.35 -1.54
CA ASP A 163 -22.26 0.69 -2.56
C ASP A 163 -21.40 0.19 -3.73
N SER A 164 -21.80 -0.89 -4.36
CA SER A 164 -21.09 -1.44 -5.53
C SER A 164 -21.11 -0.50 -6.74
N ILE A 165 -22.10 0.40 -6.82
CA ILE A 165 -22.17 1.45 -7.85
C ILE A 165 -21.07 2.47 -7.60
N ASP A 166 -20.93 2.97 -6.36
CA ASP A 166 -19.91 3.96 -5.99
C ASP A 166 -18.51 3.38 -6.21
N LEU A 167 -18.29 2.13 -5.81
CA LEU A 167 -17.04 1.42 -6.11
C LEU A 167 -16.76 1.35 -7.61
N ALA A 168 -17.75 1.01 -8.41
CA ALA A 168 -17.60 0.91 -9.86
C ALA A 168 -17.24 2.26 -10.48
N ILE A 169 -17.88 3.34 -10.04
CA ILE A 169 -17.61 4.70 -10.51
C ILE A 169 -16.17 5.11 -10.14
N GLU A 170 -15.77 4.90 -8.88
CA GLU A 170 -14.41 5.26 -8.44
C GLU A 170 -13.32 4.47 -9.17
N TYR A 171 -13.48 3.14 -9.32
CA TYR A 171 -12.52 2.32 -10.08
C TYR A 171 -12.52 2.62 -11.60
N LYS A 172 -13.64 3.07 -12.16
CA LYS A 172 -13.73 3.50 -13.56
C LYS A 172 -13.02 4.83 -13.77
N THR A 173 -13.16 5.77 -12.83
CA THR A 173 -12.62 7.12 -12.92
C THR A 173 -11.12 7.15 -12.66
N ASP A 174 -10.66 6.53 -11.56
CA ASP A 174 -9.25 6.47 -11.18
C ASP A 174 -8.97 5.17 -10.43
N THR A 175 -8.54 4.17 -11.17
CA THR A 175 -8.26 2.83 -10.65
C THR A 175 -7.19 2.84 -9.55
N LEU A 176 -6.14 3.65 -9.70
CA LEU A 176 -5.04 3.69 -8.75
C LEU A 176 -5.48 4.30 -7.42
N LYS A 177 -6.15 5.43 -7.47
CA LYS A 177 -6.68 6.13 -6.30
C LYS A 177 -7.74 5.30 -5.57
N ALA A 178 -8.64 4.64 -6.31
CA ALA A 178 -9.63 3.74 -5.74
C ALA A 178 -8.95 2.54 -5.07
N TYR A 179 -7.93 1.95 -5.69
CA TYR A 179 -7.15 0.87 -5.10
C TYR A 179 -6.47 1.29 -3.79
N GLU A 180 -5.81 2.44 -3.75
CA GLU A 180 -5.19 2.98 -2.53
C GLU A 180 -6.22 3.22 -1.42
N LYS A 181 -7.41 3.72 -1.78
CA LYS A 181 -8.48 4.01 -0.85
C LYS A 181 -9.07 2.76 -0.20
N TYR A 182 -9.29 1.68 -0.98
CA TYR A 182 -10.04 0.51 -0.56
C TYR A 182 -9.19 -0.72 -0.26
N ASN A 183 -7.97 -0.83 -0.78
CA ASN A 183 -7.11 -1.97 -0.52
C ASN A 183 -6.81 -2.11 0.98
N THR A 184 -6.87 -3.33 1.49
CA THR A 184 -6.72 -3.69 2.91
C THR A 184 -7.80 -3.10 3.85
N LYS A 185 -8.84 -2.45 3.32
CA LYS A 185 -9.94 -1.93 4.14
C LYS A 185 -10.97 -3.01 4.44
N PHE A 186 -11.55 -2.92 5.63
CA PHE A 186 -12.70 -3.71 6.03
C PHE A 186 -13.96 -3.00 5.55
N LEU A 187 -14.69 -3.62 4.63
CA LEU A 187 -15.80 -3.02 3.89
C LEU A 187 -17.09 -3.76 4.16
N ARG A 188 -18.20 -3.01 4.20
CA ARG A 188 -19.57 -3.49 4.05
C ARG A 188 -20.06 -3.02 2.69
N ILE A 189 -20.28 -3.95 1.77
CA ILE A 189 -20.60 -3.64 0.38
C ILE A 189 -21.98 -4.15 0.05
N SER A 190 -22.88 -3.27 -0.39
CA SER A 190 -24.16 -3.62 -1.01
C SER A 190 -24.01 -3.75 -2.52
N GLY A 191 -24.77 -4.65 -3.12
CA GLY A 191 -24.73 -4.84 -4.56
C GLY A 191 -25.65 -5.95 -5.05
N THR A 192 -25.61 -6.23 -6.35
CA THR A 192 -26.48 -7.19 -7.01
C THR A 192 -25.84 -8.55 -7.11
N TYR A 193 -26.50 -9.57 -6.58
CA TYR A 193 -26.05 -10.96 -6.62
C TYR A 193 -25.96 -11.50 -8.05
N GLN A 194 -24.89 -12.22 -8.34
CA GLN A 194 -24.67 -12.83 -9.64
C GLN A 194 -24.53 -14.36 -9.53
N SER A 195 -23.69 -14.86 -8.62
CA SER A 195 -23.46 -16.31 -8.50
C SER A 195 -22.78 -16.69 -7.20
N TYR A 196 -22.96 -17.96 -6.80
CA TYR A 196 -22.21 -18.58 -5.72
C TYR A 196 -21.59 -19.91 -6.16
N ASN A 197 -20.28 -20.01 -6.05
CA ASN A 197 -19.56 -21.25 -6.30
C ASN A 197 -19.34 -22.01 -5.00
N LYS A 198 -20.12 -23.08 -4.76
CA LYS A 198 -20.09 -23.92 -3.55
C LYS A 198 -18.71 -24.61 -3.38
N LYS A 199 -18.05 -25.02 -4.47
CA LYS A 199 -16.76 -25.73 -4.42
C LYS A 199 -15.64 -24.85 -3.86
N ASN A 200 -15.58 -23.61 -4.29
CA ASN A 200 -14.53 -22.67 -3.90
C ASN A 200 -14.98 -21.71 -2.78
N LYS A 201 -16.24 -21.83 -2.33
CA LYS A 201 -16.87 -20.89 -1.39
C LYS A 201 -16.72 -19.43 -1.82
N THR A 202 -16.97 -19.16 -3.09
CA THR A 202 -16.80 -17.82 -3.68
C THR A 202 -18.16 -17.28 -4.10
N LEU A 203 -18.53 -16.14 -3.52
CA LEU A 203 -19.73 -15.35 -3.86
C LEU A 203 -19.30 -14.24 -4.83
N THR A 204 -20.06 -14.06 -5.91
CA THR A 204 -19.84 -12.98 -6.87
C THR A 204 -21.07 -12.11 -6.92
N PHE A 205 -20.87 -10.81 -6.79
CA PHE A 205 -21.88 -9.76 -6.89
C PHE A 205 -21.24 -8.50 -7.44
N GLY A 206 -21.98 -7.44 -7.67
CA GLY A 206 -21.40 -6.20 -8.13
C GLY A 206 -22.34 -5.36 -8.97
N TYR A 207 -21.76 -4.60 -9.89
CA TYR A 207 -22.48 -3.63 -10.70
C TYR A 207 -22.06 -3.72 -12.18
N THR A 208 -23.03 -3.50 -13.06
CA THR A 208 -22.81 -3.33 -14.49
C THR A 208 -23.54 -2.08 -14.95
N ASP A 209 -22.85 -1.20 -15.68
CA ASP A 209 -23.46 -0.03 -16.29
C ASP A 209 -24.66 -0.44 -17.16
N PRO A 210 -25.72 0.36 -17.21
CA PRO A 210 -26.90 0.06 -18.04
C PRO A 210 -26.59 -0.15 -19.53
N ASP A 211 -25.56 0.52 -20.04
CA ASP A 211 -25.06 0.37 -21.41
C ASP A 211 -24.04 -0.77 -21.59
N GLY A 212 -23.67 -1.47 -20.51
CA GLY A 212 -22.68 -2.53 -20.49
C GLY A 212 -21.24 -2.07 -20.70
N SER A 213 -20.98 -0.76 -20.68
CA SER A 213 -19.64 -0.21 -20.93
C SER A 213 -18.63 -0.59 -19.84
N TYR A 214 -19.08 -0.68 -18.60
CA TYR A 214 -18.25 -1.03 -17.47
C TYR A 214 -18.97 -2.05 -16.57
N THR A 215 -18.19 -3.05 -16.12
CA THR A 215 -18.64 -4.05 -15.14
C THR A 215 -17.60 -4.18 -14.06
N LEU A 216 -17.99 -4.07 -12.80
CA LEU A 216 -17.19 -4.39 -11.63
C LEU A 216 -17.78 -5.60 -10.93
N ASN A 217 -17.09 -6.73 -10.98
CA ASN A 217 -17.43 -7.92 -10.21
C ASN A 217 -16.68 -7.89 -8.87
N ILE A 218 -17.40 -8.02 -7.79
CA ILE A 218 -16.85 -8.17 -6.45
C ILE A 218 -16.83 -9.67 -6.15
N VAL A 219 -15.62 -10.22 -6.05
CA VAL A 219 -15.38 -11.66 -5.87
C VAL A 219 -15.02 -11.90 -4.42
N CYS A 220 -15.94 -12.44 -3.67
CA CYS A 220 -15.91 -12.56 -2.23
C CYS A 220 -15.61 -14.00 -1.82
N LYS A 221 -14.46 -14.24 -1.20
CA LYS A 221 -14.14 -15.54 -0.62
C LYS A 221 -14.76 -15.63 0.76
N MET A 222 -15.77 -16.48 0.91
CA MET A 222 -16.49 -16.65 2.16
C MET A 222 -15.60 -17.18 3.27
N ALA A 223 -15.83 -16.72 4.49
CA ALA A 223 -15.19 -17.27 5.69
C ALA A 223 -15.54 -18.74 5.87
N LYS A 224 -14.69 -19.49 6.60
CA LYS A 224 -14.87 -20.95 6.76
C LYS A 224 -16.20 -21.33 7.39
N ASP A 225 -16.65 -20.52 8.32
CA ASP A 225 -17.87 -20.66 9.13
C ASP A 225 -19.02 -19.76 8.63
N ALA A 226 -18.85 -19.07 7.51
CA ALA A 226 -19.92 -18.29 6.92
C ALA A 226 -20.95 -19.22 6.26
N THR A 227 -22.22 -18.94 6.51
CA THR A 227 -23.35 -19.53 5.81
C THR A 227 -23.81 -18.57 4.71
N VAL A 228 -24.15 -19.11 3.55
CA VAL A 228 -24.69 -18.35 2.44
C VAL A 228 -26.15 -18.80 2.26
N LYS A 229 -27.07 -17.85 2.36
CA LYS A 229 -28.48 -18.07 2.03
C LYS A 229 -28.59 -18.40 0.53
N GLU A 230 -29.70 -18.97 0.13
CA GLU A 230 -30.01 -19.11 -1.29
C GLU A 230 -30.48 -17.73 -1.78
N TYR A 231 -29.81 -17.22 -2.78
CA TYR A 231 -30.14 -15.96 -3.46
C TYR A 231 -30.53 -16.27 -4.89
N GLU A 232 -31.52 -15.56 -5.39
CA GLU A 232 -31.85 -15.55 -6.80
C GLU A 232 -30.95 -14.55 -7.54
N LYS A 233 -30.80 -14.76 -8.84
CA LYS A 233 -30.04 -13.81 -9.67
C LYS A 233 -30.69 -12.44 -9.59
N ASP A 234 -29.87 -11.40 -9.49
CA ASP A 234 -30.27 -10.00 -9.38
C ASP A 234 -30.85 -9.58 -8.00
N ASP A 235 -30.86 -10.47 -7.00
CA ASP A 235 -31.16 -10.09 -5.61
C ASP A 235 -30.16 -9.04 -5.10
N SER A 236 -30.65 -8.12 -4.24
CA SER A 236 -29.78 -7.23 -3.49
C SER A 236 -29.17 -7.97 -2.31
N ILE A 237 -27.85 -7.89 -2.19
CA ILE A 237 -27.13 -8.50 -1.08
C ILE A 237 -26.17 -7.50 -0.44
N THR A 238 -25.89 -7.71 0.83
CA THR A 238 -24.86 -6.98 1.58
C THR A 238 -23.82 -7.97 2.07
N VAL A 239 -22.55 -7.66 1.85
CA VAL A 239 -21.42 -8.52 2.22
C VAL A 239 -20.39 -7.72 2.98
N ILE A 240 -19.90 -8.29 4.08
CA ILE A 240 -18.82 -7.71 4.88
C ILE A 240 -17.54 -8.52 4.63
N GLY A 241 -16.43 -7.83 4.40
CA GLY A 241 -15.12 -8.49 4.21
C GLY A 241 -13.98 -7.52 4.02
N THR A 242 -12.76 -8.03 3.86
CA THR A 242 -11.56 -7.21 3.68
C THR A 242 -11.09 -7.26 2.23
N ALA A 243 -11.02 -6.09 1.59
CA ALA A 243 -10.48 -5.96 0.23
C ALA A 243 -8.97 -6.25 0.24
N TYR A 244 -8.48 -7.00 -0.76
CA TYR A 244 -7.06 -7.37 -0.80
C TYR A 244 -6.41 -7.31 -2.18
N ASP A 245 -7.18 -7.25 -3.26
CA ASP A 245 -6.64 -7.18 -4.61
C ASP A 245 -7.67 -6.61 -5.58
N PHE A 246 -7.19 -6.01 -6.65
CA PHE A 246 -8.01 -5.57 -7.78
C PHE A 246 -7.36 -5.99 -9.09
N LYS A 247 -8.14 -6.56 -9.99
CA LYS A 247 -7.69 -6.91 -11.34
C LYS A 247 -8.50 -6.16 -12.37
N GLN A 248 -7.81 -5.38 -13.16
CA GLN A 248 -8.43 -4.65 -14.26
C GLN A 248 -8.87 -5.61 -15.36
N LYS A 249 -9.91 -5.20 -16.09
CA LYS A 249 -10.48 -5.94 -17.24
C LYS A 249 -9.40 -6.29 -18.27
N ASP A 250 -9.39 -7.53 -18.66
CA ASP A 250 -8.66 -8.01 -19.83
C ASP A 250 -9.64 -8.47 -20.94
N LYS A 251 -9.13 -9.02 -22.07
CA LYS A 251 -9.96 -9.46 -23.20
C LYS A 251 -11.00 -10.54 -22.83
N LYS A 252 -10.84 -11.22 -21.70
CA LYS A 252 -11.67 -12.38 -21.30
C LYS A 252 -12.43 -12.16 -20.00
N ASN A 253 -11.99 -11.23 -19.15
CA ASN A 253 -12.52 -11.07 -17.80
C ASN A 253 -12.92 -9.62 -17.52
N PRO A 254 -14.04 -9.38 -16.81
CA PRO A 254 -14.42 -8.04 -16.32
C PRO A 254 -13.44 -7.58 -15.23
N ASN A 255 -13.57 -6.30 -14.83
CA ASN A 255 -12.86 -5.80 -13.66
C ASN A 255 -13.30 -6.58 -12.42
N ARG A 256 -12.36 -6.91 -11.53
CA ARG A 256 -12.64 -7.71 -10.34
C ARG A 256 -11.99 -7.11 -9.10
N LEU A 257 -12.81 -6.82 -8.10
CA LEU A 257 -12.36 -6.51 -6.75
C LEU A 257 -12.46 -7.79 -5.90
N TYR A 258 -11.37 -8.18 -5.28
CA TYR A 258 -11.31 -9.38 -4.46
C TYR A 258 -11.42 -9.04 -2.97
N ILE A 259 -12.34 -9.73 -2.31
CA ILE A 259 -12.63 -9.57 -0.89
C ILE A 259 -12.41 -10.91 -0.19
N ASN A 260 -11.74 -10.91 0.95
CA ASN A 260 -11.49 -12.09 1.77
C ASN A 260 -12.32 -12.09 3.06
N ASN A 261 -12.50 -13.29 3.62
CA ASN A 261 -13.18 -13.52 4.90
C ASN A 261 -14.56 -12.90 4.96
N CYS A 262 -15.34 -13.17 3.93
CA CYS A 262 -16.66 -12.57 3.76
C CYS A 262 -17.75 -13.25 4.58
N PHE A 263 -18.69 -12.41 5.02
CA PHE A 263 -19.96 -12.81 5.59
C PHE A 263 -21.07 -12.09 4.81
N ALA A 264 -22.07 -12.81 4.35
CA ALA A 264 -23.28 -12.24 3.75
C ALA A 264 -24.30 -11.99 4.86
N GLU A 265 -24.97 -10.83 4.82
CA GLU A 265 -26.02 -10.41 5.75
C GLU A 265 -27.43 -10.75 5.26
#